data_409366836de738be47e8aaf669ee9f69
#
_entry.id   409366836de738be47e8aaf669ee9f69
#
_cell.length_a   1.000
_cell.length_b   1.000
_cell.length_c   1.000
_cell.angle_alpha   90.00
_cell.angle_beta   90.00
_cell.angle_gamma   90.00
#
_symmetry.space_group_name_H-M   'P 1'
#
loop_
_entity.id
_entity.type
_entity.pdbx_description
1 polymer ?
#
loop_
_entity_poly.entity_id
_entity_poly.type
_entity_poly.pdbx_seq_one_letter_code
_entity_poly.pdbx_strand_id
1 'polypeptide(L)'
;IPIIIPRNYLNLYNFGFAQSRSLPKLSEGLMSLIQMDIMMRGNGRVEQYKGNIVGFSNRLNTILVPQSFMKWANENFAPNAEAQPARLIIEVSNPADSAIASYFQKKGYETEDGKLDAGKTTYFLRLIVGIVLGVGLFISILSFYILMLSIFLLLQKNTTKLESLLLI
;
A
#
# COMPACT_ATOMS: atom_id res chain seq x y z
N ILE A 1 5.92 -6.63 27.13
CA ILE A 1 5.67 -7.28 25.83
C ILE A 1 5.69 -6.20 24.77
N PRO A 2 6.55 -6.28 23.72
CA PRO A 2 6.53 -5.33 22.62
C PRO A 2 5.27 -5.50 21.77
N ILE A 3 4.63 -4.36 21.41
CA ILE A 3 3.38 -4.33 20.65
C ILE A 3 3.53 -3.37 19.49
N ILE A 4 3.06 -3.77 18.31
CA ILE A 4 2.87 -2.88 17.16
C ILE A 4 1.38 -2.69 16.95
N ILE A 5 0.95 -1.43 16.87
CA ILE A 5 -0.47 -1.10 16.69
C ILE A 5 -0.72 -0.45 15.31
N PRO A 6 -1.93 -0.56 14.76
CA PRO A 6 -2.31 0.18 13.56
C PRO A 6 -2.25 1.69 13.79
N ARG A 7 -1.68 2.43 12.87
CA ARG A 7 -1.64 3.92 12.92
C ARG A 7 -3.04 4.52 12.94
N ASN A 8 -4.02 3.83 12.39
CA ASN A 8 -5.42 4.25 12.44
C ASN A 8 -5.95 4.45 13.86
N TYR A 9 -5.45 3.72 14.85
CA TYR A 9 -5.88 3.89 16.24
C TYR A 9 -5.41 5.22 16.81
N LEU A 10 -4.20 5.66 16.46
CA LEU A 10 -3.71 6.99 16.82
C LEU A 10 -4.54 8.09 16.15
N ASN A 11 -4.88 7.90 14.88
CA ASN A 11 -5.73 8.83 14.14
C ASN A 11 -7.16 8.90 14.73
N LEU A 12 -7.76 7.77 15.07
CA LEU A 12 -9.05 7.70 15.73
C LEU A 12 -9.06 8.41 17.08
N TYR A 13 -8.01 8.20 17.86
CA TYR A 13 -7.84 8.95 19.11
C TYR A 13 -7.73 10.45 18.85
N ASN A 14 -6.81 10.88 17.99
CA ASN A 14 -6.50 12.29 17.80
C ASN A 14 -7.63 13.10 17.15
N PHE A 15 -8.31 12.53 16.14
CA PHE A 15 -9.34 13.22 15.36
C PHE A 15 -10.77 12.88 15.80
N GLY A 16 -10.97 11.73 16.43
CA GLY A 16 -12.28 11.36 16.95
C GLY A 16 -12.42 11.69 18.44
N PHE A 17 -11.65 11.01 19.27
CA PHE A 17 -11.84 11.08 20.73
C PHE A 17 -11.26 12.33 21.37
N ALA A 18 -10.00 12.67 21.10
CA ALA A 18 -9.30 13.79 21.73
C ALA A 18 -9.95 15.12 21.32
N GLN A 19 -10.31 15.27 20.05
CA GLN A 19 -10.94 16.49 19.55
C GLN A 19 -12.31 16.71 20.17
N SER A 20 -13.14 15.68 20.31
CA SER A 20 -14.48 15.78 20.86
C SER A 20 -14.50 16.08 22.37
N ARG A 21 -13.39 15.81 23.08
CA ARG A 21 -13.27 16.00 24.53
C ARG A 21 -12.24 17.03 24.96
N SER A 22 -11.74 17.84 24.00
CA SER A 22 -10.69 18.85 24.25
C SER A 22 -9.44 18.28 24.92
N LEU A 23 -9.10 17.02 24.61
CA LEU A 23 -7.91 16.37 25.11
C LEU A 23 -6.70 16.66 24.20
N PRO A 24 -5.46 16.59 24.72
CA PRO A 24 -4.27 16.79 23.93
C PRO A 24 -4.13 15.67 22.87
N LYS A 25 -3.67 16.04 21.69
CA LYS A 25 -3.32 15.06 20.66
C LYS A 25 -2.04 14.33 21.07
N LEU A 26 -2.00 13.04 20.79
CA LEU A 26 -0.84 12.20 21.05
C LEU A 26 0.02 12.09 19.78
N SER A 27 1.33 12.20 19.97
CA SER A 27 2.30 11.83 18.94
C SER A 27 2.70 10.36 19.04
N GLU A 28 3.31 9.80 18.01
CA GLU A 28 3.82 8.42 18.03
C GLU A 28 4.83 8.23 19.17
N GLY A 29 5.70 9.22 19.40
CA GLY A 29 6.67 9.19 20.50
C GLY A 29 6.03 9.18 21.89
N LEU A 30 4.95 9.92 22.11
CA LEU A 30 4.21 9.89 23.37
C LEU A 30 3.47 8.56 23.55
N MET A 31 2.90 8.02 22.47
CA MET A 31 2.23 6.71 22.53
C MET A 31 3.20 5.58 22.90
N SER A 32 4.46 5.64 22.48
CA SER A 32 5.46 4.62 22.81
C SER A 32 5.85 4.61 24.30
N LEU A 33 5.58 5.70 25.02
CA LEU A 33 5.79 5.79 26.48
C LEU A 33 4.62 5.23 27.29
N ILE A 34 3.47 5.00 26.64
CA ILE A 34 2.27 4.50 27.30
C ILE A 34 2.37 2.98 27.42
N GLN A 35 2.23 2.48 28.65
CA GLN A 35 2.08 1.06 28.90
C GLN A 35 0.62 0.65 28.70
N MET A 36 0.42 -0.42 27.94
CA MET A 36 -0.88 -1.03 27.72
C MET A 36 -1.05 -2.26 28.62
N ASP A 37 -2.24 -2.42 29.17
CA ASP A 37 -2.60 -3.62 29.89
C ASP A 37 -3.15 -4.65 28.91
N ILE A 38 -2.52 -5.81 28.88
CA ILE A 38 -2.95 -6.97 28.11
C ILE A 38 -3.64 -7.93 29.06
N MET A 39 -4.96 -8.01 29.00
CA MET A 39 -5.72 -8.96 29.79
C MET A 39 -5.88 -10.25 29.02
N MET A 40 -5.38 -11.33 29.57
CA MET A 40 -5.49 -12.67 29.01
C MET A 40 -6.47 -13.49 29.84
N ARG A 41 -7.40 -14.15 29.15
CA ARG A 41 -8.40 -14.99 29.78
C ARG A 41 -8.48 -16.33 29.04
N GLY A 42 -8.37 -17.40 29.78
CA GLY A 42 -8.51 -18.76 29.24
C GLY A 42 -8.17 -19.81 30.29
N ASN A 43 -8.59 -21.04 30.07
CA ASN A 43 -8.33 -22.18 30.95
C ASN A 43 -8.60 -21.89 32.45
N GLY A 44 -9.70 -21.16 32.75
CA GLY A 44 -10.07 -20.80 34.12
C GLY A 44 -9.18 -19.73 34.77
N ARG A 45 -8.24 -19.15 34.05
CA ARG A 45 -7.30 -18.12 34.54
C ARG A 45 -7.57 -16.78 33.88
N VAL A 46 -7.31 -15.72 34.65
CA VAL A 46 -7.29 -14.33 34.13
C VAL A 46 -6.00 -13.70 34.64
N GLU A 47 -5.16 -13.30 33.72
CA GLU A 47 -3.87 -12.70 34.05
C GLU A 47 -3.69 -11.40 33.25
N GLN A 48 -2.97 -10.46 33.86
CA GLN A 48 -2.70 -9.14 33.27
C GLN A 48 -1.21 -8.98 33.04
N TYR A 49 -0.87 -8.58 31.82
CA TYR A 49 0.52 -8.34 31.41
C TYR A 49 0.68 -6.89 30.95
N LYS A 50 1.91 -6.39 31.02
CA LYS A 50 2.24 -5.06 30.52
C LYS A 50 2.82 -5.16 29.11
N GLY A 51 2.27 -4.36 28.22
CA GLY A 51 2.74 -4.20 26.84
C GLY A 51 3.26 -2.79 26.59
N ASN A 52 4.33 -2.66 25.83
CA ASN A 52 4.87 -1.38 25.40
C ASN A 52 4.71 -1.25 23.88
N ILE A 53 4.22 -0.11 23.43
CA ILE A 53 4.08 0.18 22.00
C ILE A 53 5.47 0.49 21.46
N VAL A 54 5.98 -0.37 20.58
CA VAL A 54 7.31 -0.22 19.96
C VAL A 54 7.25 0.27 18.52
N GLY A 55 6.06 0.36 17.95
CA GLY A 55 5.91 0.84 16.56
C GLY A 55 4.47 0.89 16.09
N PHE A 56 4.30 1.45 14.90
CA PHE A 56 3.02 1.63 14.21
C PHE A 56 3.03 0.97 12.83
N SER A 57 1.94 0.32 12.47
CA SER A 57 1.76 -0.26 11.15
C SER A 57 0.74 0.54 10.33
N ASN A 58 1.11 0.85 9.08
CA ASN A 58 0.18 1.42 8.08
C ASN A 58 -0.46 0.35 7.20
N ARG A 59 0.14 -0.85 7.19
CA ARG A 59 -0.28 -1.93 6.28
C ARG A 59 -1.29 -2.88 6.91
N LEU A 60 -1.22 -3.03 8.23
CA LEU A 60 -2.01 -4.01 8.95
C LEU A 60 -2.97 -3.31 9.88
N ASN A 61 -4.24 -3.64 9.79
CA ASN A 61 -5.29 -3.15 10.66
C ASN A 61 -5.51 -4.09 11.85
N THR A 62 -4.43 -4.59 12.42
CA THR A 62 -4.45 -5.49 13.57
C THR A 62 -3.27 -5.21 14.49
N ILE A 63 -3.45 -5.52 15.78
CA ILE A 63 -2.40 -5.42 16.78
C ILE A 63 -1.47 -6.62 16.62
N LEU A 64 -0.17 -6.36 16.54
CA LEU A 64 0.85 -7.39 16.44
C LEU A 64 1.62 -7.52 17.74
N VAL A 65 1.87 -8.77 18.11
CA VAL A 65 2.72 -9.15 19.23
C VAL A 65 3.75 -10.20 18.75
N PRO A 66 4.85 -10.43 19.48
CA PRO A 66 5.82 -11.45 19.10
C PRO A 66 5.19 -12.84 19.00
N GLN A 67 5.62 -13.60 17.99
CA GLN A 67 5.12 -14.97 17.78
C GLN A 67 5.40 -15.85 19.00
N SER A 68 6.54 -15.67 19.66
CA SER A 68 6.87 -16.40 20.90
C SER A 68 5.86 -16.16 22.02
N PHE A 69 5.41 -14.89 22.16
CA PHE A 69 4.37 -14.57 23.13
C PHE A 69 3.03 -15.19 22.74
N MET A 70 2.64 -15.11 21.47
CA MET A 70 1.41 -15.76 20.99
C MET A 70 1.40 -17.25 21.22
N LYS A 71 2.51 -17.94 20.92
CA LYS A 71 2.64 -19.38 21.12
C LYS A 71 2.52 -19.73 22.60
N TRP A 72 3.29 -19.05 23.44
CA TRP A 72 3.23 -19.24 24.89
C TRP A 72 1.82 -18.99 25.47
N ALA A 73 1.16 -17.93 25.00
CA ALA A 73 -0.19 -17.58 25.41
C ALA A 73 -1.22 -18.66 25.04
N ASN A 74 -1.16 -19.15 23.83
CA ASN A 74 -2.06 -20.22 23.37
C ASN A 74 -1.84 -21.50 24.17
N GLU A 75 -0.60 -21.90 24.43
CA GLU A 75 -0.27 -23.09 25.23
C GLU A 75 -0.79 -23.00 26.67
N ASN A 76 -0.75 -21.81 27.30
CA ASN A 76 -1.14 -21.66 28.69
C ASN A 76 -2.63 -21.37 28.89
N PHE A 77 -3.24 -20.60 27.99
CA PHE A 77 -4.62 -20.13 28.15
C PHE A 77 -5.63 -20.88 27.25
N ALA A 78 -5.17 -21.52 26.19
CA ALA A 78 -6.03 -22.28 25.28
C ALA A 78 -5.37 -23.57 24.78
N PRO A 79 -4.90 -24.47 25.66
CA PRO A 79 -4.11 -25.66 25.29
C PRO A 79 -4.85 -26.64 24.37
N ASN A 80 -6.18 -26.62 24.41
CA ASN A 80 -7.02 -27.55 23.62
C ASN A 80 -7.65 -26.86 22.40
N ALA A 81 -7.31 -25.59 22.11
CA ALA A 81 -7.83 -24.92 20.94
C ALA A 81 -6.94 -25.20 19.73
N GLU A 82 -7.54 -25.67 18.64
CA GLU A 82 -6.85 -25.67 17.34
C GLU A 82 -6.55 -24.21 16.97
N ALA A 83 -5.27 -23.89 16.88
CA ALA A 83 -4.80 -22.55 16.50
C ALA A 83 -5.04 -22.33 15.00
N GLN A 84 -6.27 -22.02 14.61
CA GLN A 84 -6.59 -21.62 13.25
C GLN A 84 -6.30 -20.12 13.08
N PRO A 85 -5.60 -19.72 12.02
CA PRO A 85 -5.33 -18.31 11.76
C PRO A 85 -6.65 -17.59 11.44
N ALA A 86 -6.99 -16.58 12.23
CA ALA A 86 -8.16 -15.74 11.99
C ALA A 86 -7.98 -14.80 10.77
N ARG A 87 -6.73 -14.51 10.40
CA ARG A 87 -6.38 -13.65 9.26
C ARG A 87 -5.15 -14.17 8.55
N LEU A 88 -5.21 -14.12 7.23
CA LEU A 88 -4.10 -14.42 6.34
C LEU A 88 -3.69 -13.16 5.59
N ILE A 89 -2.40 -12.90 5.50
CA ILE A 89 -1.84 -11.84 4.68
C ILE A 89 -1.27 -12.50 3.43
N ILE A 90 -1.84 -12.19 2.29
CA ILE A 90 -1.43 -12.75 1.00
C ILE A 90 -0.89 -11.61 0.14
N GLU A 91 0.32 -11.76 -0.33
CA GLU A 91 0.92 -10.86 -1.31
C GLU A 91 0.67 -11.41 -2.71
N VAL A 92 0.07 -10.60 -3.57
CA VAL A 92 -0.25 -10.97 -4.95
C VAL A 92 0.43 -10.03 -5.92
N SER A 93 0.89 -10.55 -7.05
CA SER A 93 1.55 -9.75 -8.09
C SER A 93 0.57 -8.85 -8.84
N ASN A 94 -0.66 -9.31 -9.04
CA ASN A 94 -1.73 -8.56 -9.70
C ASN A 94 -3.02 -8.59 -8.88
N PRO A 95 -3.28 -7.58 -8.03
CA PRO A 95 -4.51 -7.52 -7.23
C PRO A 95 -5.79 -7.29 -8.06
N ALA A 96 -5.66 -6.93 -9.35
CA ALA A 96 -6.79 -6.74 -10.25
C ALA A 96 -7.26 -8.04 -10.94
N ASP A 97 -6.57 -9.16 -10.69
CA ASP A 97 -6.94 -10.44 -11.29
C ASP A 97 -8.26 -10.95 -10.71
N SER A 98 -9.27 -11.11 -11.56
CA SER A 98 -10.58 -11.61 -11.19
C SER A 98 -10.55 -13.07 -10.68
N ALA A 99 -9.53 -13.84 -11.06
CA ALA A 99 -9.35 -15.20 -10.58
C ALA A 99 -9.09 -15.24 -9.07
N ILE A 100 -8.39 -14.25 -8.53
CA ILE A 100 -8.12 -14.12 -7.08
C ILE A 100 -9.43 -13.87 -6.32
N ALA A 101 -10.24 -12.91 -6.80
CA ALA A 101 -11.54 -12.60 -6.19
C ALA A 101 -12.46 -13.83 -6.22
N SER A 102 -12.54 -14.51 -7.36
CA SER A 102 -13.35 -15.73 -7.50
C SER A 102 -12.87 -16.87 -6.60
N TYR A 103 -11.57 -17.02 -6.44
CA TYR A 103 -10.97 -18.02 -5.53
C TYR A 103 -11.34 -17.74 -4.08
N PHE A 104 -11.23 -16.48 -3.62
CA PHE A 104 -11.58 -16.10 -2.25
C PHE A 104 -13.08 -16.31 -1.98
N GLN A 105 -13.93 -15.91 -2.91
CA GLN A 105 -15.37 -16.13 -2.81
C GLN A 105 -15.71 -17.62 -2.74
N LYS A 106 -15.09 -18.45 -3.60
CA LYS A 106 -15.30 -19.92 -3.60
C LYS A 106 -14.85 -20.59 -2.29
N LYS A 107 -13.82 -20.04 -1.64
CA LYS A 107 -13.30 -20.54 -0.37
C LYS A 107 -14.02 -19.94 0.85
N GLY A 108 -14.91 -18.98 0.66
CA GLY A 108 -15.60 -18.28 1.75
C GLY A 108 -14.68 -17.35 2.55
N TYR A 109 -13.58 -16.87 1.94
CA TYR A 109 -12.69 -15.93 2.60
C TYR A 109 -13.23 -14.52 2.45
N GLU A 110 -13.35 -13.84 3.58
CA GLU A 110 -13.67 -12.41 3.60
C GLU A 110 -12.40 -11.61 3.35
N THR A 111 -12.47 -10.69 2.40
CA THR A 111 -11.39 -9.73 2.14
C THR A 111 -11.66 -8.44 2.88
N GLU A 112 -10.61 -7.79 3.38
CA GLU A 112 -10.76 -6.47 4.01
C GLU A 112 -11.26 -5.45 2.98
N ASP A 113 -12.40 -4.82 3.29
CA ASP A 113 -13.07 -3.87 2.40
C ASP A 113 -12.12 -2.76 1.92
N GLY A 114 -12.15 -2.48 0.62
CA GLY A 114 -11.39 -1.41 -0.02
C GLY A 114 -9.94 -1.75 -0.38
N LYS A 115 -9.29 -2.78 0.17
CA LYS A 115 -7.88 -3.09 -0.18
C LYS A 115 -7.77 -3.73 -1.55
N LEU A 116 -8.69 -4.60 -1.92
CA LEU A 116 -8.74 -5.18 -3.27
C LEU A 116 -9.06 -4.11 -4.32
N ASP A 117 -9.97 -3.20 -4.01
CA ASP A 117 -10.38 -2.11 -4.90
C ASP A 117 -9.28 -1.04 -5.02
N ALA A 118 -8.59 -0.70 -3.94
CA ALA A 118 -7.42 0.17 -3.99
C ALA A 118 -6.29 -0.42 -4.84
N GLY A 119 -6.07 -1.74 -4.74
CA GLY A 119 -5.11 -2.46 -5.58
C GLY A 119 -5.49 -2.41 -7.06
N LYS A 120 -6.76 -2.64 -7.40
CA LYS A 120 -7.29 -2.53 -8.77
C LYS A 120 -7.12 -1.12 -9.31
N THR A 121 -7.45 -0.10 -8.52
CA THR A 121 -7.30 1.31 -8.90
C THR A 121 -5.85 1.66 -9.19
N THR A 122 -4.92 1.23 -8.34
CA THR A 122 -3.48 1.47 -8.53
C THR A 122 -2.95 0.79 -9.80
N TYR A 123 -3.38 -0.45 -10.06
CA TYR A 123 -3.01 -1.17 -11.27
C TYR A 123 -3.55 -0.47 -12.52
N PHE A 124 -4.81 -0.04 -12.50
CA PHE A 124 -5.44 0.69 -13.59
C PHE A 124 -4.76 2.03 -13.87
N LEU A 125 -4.43 2.80 -12.84
CA LEU A 125 -3.66 4.05 -12.97
C LEU A 125 -2.29 3.82 -13.60
N ARG A 126 -1.57 2.77 -13.20
CA ARG A 126 -0.26 2.42 -13.78
C ARG A 126 -0.38 2.08 -15.27
N LEU A 127 -1.44 1.38 -15.65
CA LEU A 127 -1.73 1.04 -17.05
C LEU A 127 -2.00 2.30 -17.88
N ILE A 128 -2.83 3.23 -17.38
CA ILE A 128 -3.10 4.51 -18.04
C ILE A 128 -1.81 5.32 -18.22
N VAL A 129 -1.00 5.44 -17.19
CA VAL A 129 0.29 6.14 -17.25
C VAL A 129 1.20 5.51 -18.32
N GLY A 130 1.25 4.19 -18.39
CA GLY A 130 2.01 3.46 -19.42
C GLY A 130 1.55 3.79 -20.84
N ILE A 131 0.23 3.84 -21.07
CA ILE A 131 -0.35 4.21 -22.38
C ILE A 131 0.02 5.66 -22.73
N VAL A 132 -0.16 6.60 -21.81
CA VAL A 132 0.15 8.03 -22.03
C VAL A 132 1.63 8.22 -22.36
N LEU A 133 2.53 7.54 -21.66
CA LEU A 133 3.97 7.57 -21.95
C LEU A 133 4.27 6.99 -23.33
N GLY A 134 3.64 5.90 -23.71
CA GLY A 134 3.80 5.29 -25.03
C GLY A 134 3.36 6.22 -26.17
N VAL A 135 2.20 6.86 -26.04
CA VAL A 135 1.69 7.84 -26.99
C VAL A 135 2.61 9.07 -27.06
N GLY A 136 3.07 9.58 -25.90
CA GLY A 136 4.00 10.71 -25.85
C GLY A 136 5.32 10.42 -26.56
N LEU A 137 5.88 9.24 -26.39
CA LEU A 137 7.09 8.80 -27.07
C LEU A 137 6.88 8.70 -28.60
N PHE A 138 5.74 8.16 -29.02
CA PHE A 138 5.39 8.06 -30.42
C PHE A 138 5.27 9.45 -31.10
N ILE A 139 4.60 10.40 -30.45
CA ILE A 139 4.49 11.77 -30.92
C ILE A 139 5.87 12.45 -31.00
N SER A 140 6.74 12.22 -30.04
CA SER A 140 8.11 12.74 -30.02
C SER A 140 8.92 12.25 -31.21
N ILE A 141 8.84 10.95 -31.53
CA ILE A 141 9.53 10.37 -32.68
C ILE A 141 8.99 10.96 -34.00
N LEU A 142 7.66 11.07 -34.12
CA LEU A 142 7.04 11.68 -35.30
C LEU A 142 7.46 13.17 -35.49
N SER A 143 7.48 13.93 -34.41
CA SER A 143 7.89 15.34 -34.42
C SER A 143 9.33 15.49 -34.86
N PHE A 144 10.23 14.63 -34.37
CA PHE A 144 11.63 14.61 -34.79
C PHE A 144 11.77 14.26 -36.28
N TYR A 145 11.00 13.30 -36.78
CA TYR A 145 10.98 12.93 -38.19
C TYR A 145 10.51 14.09 -39.08
N ILE A 146 9.44 14.77 -38.72
CA ILE A 146 8.92 15.94 -39.45
C ILE A 146 9.94 17.06 -39.49
N LEU A 147 10.61 17.32 -38.34
CA LEU A 147 11.66 18.34 -38.23
C LEU A 147 12.84 18.02 -39.16
N MET A 148 13.29 16.77 -39.18
CA MET A 148 14.38 16.30 -40.06
C MET A 148 13.99 16.44 -41.54
N LEU A 149 12.77 16.08 -41.87
CA LEU A 149 12.25 16.21 -43.25
C LEU A 149 12.18 17.68 -43.68
N SER A 150 11.74 18.58 -42.77
CA SER A 150 11.67 20.05 -43.02
C SER A 150 13.05 20.63 -43.29
N ILE A 151 14.03 20.25 -42.51
CA ILE A 151 15.44 20.69 -42.69
C ILE A 151 15.97 20.16 -44.06
N PHE A 152 15.70 18.89 -44.39
CA PHE A 152 16.13 18.31 -45.64
C PHE A 152 15.56 19.05 -46.85
N LEU A 153 14.25 19.32 -46.85
CA LEU A 153 13.57 20.08 -47.93
C LEU A 153 14.09 21.51 -48.05
N LEU A 154 14.39 22.17 -46.90
CA LEU A 154 14.94 23.50 -46.88
C LEU A 154 16.35 23.56 -47.54
N LEU A 155 17.19 22.58 -47.20
CA LEU A 155 18.53 22.45 -47.78
C LEU A 155 18.45 22.18 -49.29
N GLN A 156 17.58 21.27 -49.73
CA GLN A 156 17.41 20.95 -51.12
C GLN A 156 16.97 22.18 -51.93
N LYS A 157 16.03 22.99 -51.45
CA LYS A 157 15.58 24.20 -52.09
C LYS A 157 16.67 25.27 -52.16
N ASN A 158 17.53 25.36 -51.16
CA ASN A 158 18.67 26.31 -51.18
C ASN A 158 19.81 25.84 -52.09
N THR A 159 20.07 24.55 -52.20
CA THR A 159 21.09 24.01 -53.13
C THR A 159 20.74 24.32 -54.54
N THR A 160 19.49 24.18 -54.95
CA THR A 160 19.01 24.51 -56.30
C THR A 160 19.13 26.01 -56.61
N LYS A 161 18.96 26.89 -55.63
CA LYS A 161 19.21 28.33 -55.76
C LYS A 161 20.69 28.68 -55.90
N LEU A 162 21.55 28.00 -55.11
CA LEU A 162 23.00 28.18 -55.18
C LEU A 162 23.59 27.70 -56.51
N GLU A 163 23.12 26.59 -57.06
CA GLU A 163 23.52 26.09 -58.36
C GLU A 163 23.10 27.06 -59.50
N SER A 164 21.91 27.69 -59.41
CA SER A 164 21.46 28.65 -60.39
C SER A 164 22.22 30.00 -60.30
N LEU A 165 22.77 30.34 -59.15
CA LEU A 165 23.63 31.51 -58.95
C LEU A 165 25.08 31.29 -59.37
N LEU A 166 25.55 30.05 -59.43
CA LEU A 166 26.89 29.68 -59.91
C LEU A 166 26.96 29.53 -61.42
N LEU A 167 25.85 29.44 -62.10
CA LEU A 167 25.71 29.34 -63.57
C LEU A 167 25.57 30.67 -64.31
N ILE A 168 25.59 31.81 -63.58
CA ILE A 168 25.64 33.17 -64.09
C ILE A 168 27.06 33.70 -63.87
#